data_54b5b0445ffd5b9b2dc4da0eceb5e8a0
#
_entry.id   54b5b0445ffd5b9b2dc4da0eceb5e8a0
#
_cell.length_a   1.000
_cell.length_b   1.000
_cell.length_c   1.000
_cell.angle_alpha   90.00
_cell.angle_beta   90.00
_cell.angle_gamma   90.00
#
_symmetry.space_group_name_H-M   'P 1'
#
loop_
_entity.id
_entity.type
_entity.pdbx_description
1 polymer ?
#
loop_
_entity_poly.entity_id
_entity_poly.type
_entity_poly.pdbx_seq_one_letter_code
_entity_poly.pdbx_strand_id
1 'polypeptide(L)'
;MQMLQQLSPCGFVMATFDTCEWARALMPWHDDAVSRDEEVGLHSRDTLCFILNELLPVLRSRYGNLPCIIGGYSLGGLFALWAARETDAFCAVAAASPSLWIEGWMLYAQAHPLLAKCAYLSLGDREEHCRNQRMCRIGDCVRLEHELLRMQLVESNTTLQWNPGGHFGEEAERTAKAFAWCMNRIKG
;
A
#
# COMPACT_ATOMS: atom_id res chain seq x y z
N MET A 1 13.50 10.49 0.80
CA MET A 1 14.75 9.85 0.31
C MET A 1 15.77 9.65 1.43
N GLN A 2 16.25 10.68 2.11
CA GLN A 2 17.28 10.56 3.16
C GLN A 2 16.93 9.57 4.27
N MET A 3 15.69 9.59 4.79
CA MET A 3 15.23 8.62 5.80
C MET A 3 15.34 7.17 5.33
N LEU A 4 14.91 6.88 4.11
CA LEU A 4 14.97 5.51 3.58
C LEU A 4 16.41 5.04 3.41
N GLN A 5 17.32 5.92 2.98
CA GLN A 5 18.75 5.62 2.90
C GLN A 5 19.39 5.31 4.27
N GLN A 6 18.91 5.98 5.33
CA GLN A 6 19.38 5.70 6.71
C GLN A 6 18.82 4.37 7.24
N LEU A 7 17.60 4.00 6.87
CA LEU A 7 16.92 2.79 7.33
C LEU A 7 17.32 1.53 6.54
N SER A 8 17.83 1.70 5.32
CA SER A 8 18.28 0.58 4.48
C SER A 8 19.65 0.90 3.88
N PRO A 9 20.69 0.12 4.23
CA PRO A 9 22.04 0.29 3.69
C PRO A 9 22.18 -0.16 2.22
N CYS A 10 21.12 -0.70 1.62
CA CYS A 10 21.15 -1.13 0.22
C CYS A 10 20.90 0.00 -0.74
N GLY A 11 21.58 -0.06 -1.87
CA GLY A 11 21.20 0.73 -3.03
C GLY A 11 19.80 0.37 -3.52
N PHE A 12 19.02 1.38 -3.90
CA PHE A 12 17.68 1.21 -4.47
C PHE A 12 17.40 2.27 -5.52
N VAL A 13 16.46 1.97 -6.40
CA VAL A 13 15.87 2.94 -7.32
C VAL A 13 14.48 3.29 -6.79
N MET A 14 14.20 4.58 -6.61
CA MET A 14 12.89 5.07 -6.21
C MET A 14 12.23 5.74 -7.42
N ALA A 15 11.10 5.21 -7.83
CA ALA A 15 10.21 5.84 -8.78
C ALA A 15 8.97 6.34 -8.04
N THR A 16 8.61 7.59 -8.28
CA THR A 16 7.38 8.20 -7.76
C THR A 16 6.61 8.77 -8.92
N PHE A 17 5.29 8.69 -8.85
CA PHE A 17 4.40 9.40 -9.75
C PHE A 17 3.45 10.25 -8.94
N ASP A 18 3.03 11.34 -9.50
CA ASP A 18 2.02 12.23 -8.93
C ASP A 18 0.75 12.15 -9.76
N THR A 19 -0.39 12.36 -9.11
CA THR A 19 -1.69 12.45 -9.74
C THR A 19 -2.45 13.62 -9.14
N CYS A 20 -3.02 14.46 -9.99
CA CYS A 20 -3.80 15.62 -9.55
C CYS A 20 -5.07 15.22 -8.78
N GLU A 21 -5.56 13.99 -8.99
CA GLU A 21 -6.82 13.50 -8.45
C GLU A 21 -6.67 12.12 -7.82
N TRP A 22 -6.10 12.11 -6.60
CA TRP A 22 -5.75 10.89 -5.86
C TRP A 22 -6.89 9.87 -5.75
N ALA A 23 -8.10 10.32 -5.44
CA ALA A 23 -9.23 9.43 -5.29
C ALA A 23 -9.60 8.76 -6.61
N ARG A 24 -9.64 9.49 -7.72
CA ARG A 24 -9.92 8.91 -9.05
C ARG A 24 -8.87 7.90 -9.47
N ALA A 25 -7.59 8.23 -9.27
CA ALA A 25 -6.48 7.42 -9.75
C ALA A 25 -6.19 6.17 -8.89
N LEU A 26 -6.51 6.19 -7.60
CA LEU A 26 -6.04 5.18 -6.65
C LEU A 26 -7.15 4.36 -5.99
N MET A 27 -8.41 4.82 -6.01
CA MET A 27 -9.53 4.05 -5.47
C MET A 27 -9.85 2.86 -6.39
N PRO A 28 -9.87 1.61 -5.87
CA PRO A 28 -10.16 0.42 -6.67
C PRO A 28 -11.59 0.38 -7.20
N TRP A 29 -12.52 1.00 -6.51
CA TRP A 29 -13.93 1.15 -6.85
C TRP A 29 -14.53 2.37 -6.17
N HIS A 30 -15.73 2.74 -6.60
CA HIS A 30 -16.45 3.86 -6.03
C HIS A 30 -16.89 3.61 -4.59
N ASP A 31 -16.75 4.63 -3.73
CA ASP A 31 -17.30 4.67 -2.37
C ASP A 31 -17.76 6.10 -2.04
N ASP A 32 -19.06 6.29 -1.87
CA ASP A 32 -19.69 7.58 -1.52
C ASP A 32 -19.13 8.22 -0.25
N ALA A 33 -18.56 7.43 0.67
CA ALA A 33 -17.94 7.96 1.88
C ALA A 33 -16.59 8.62 1.63
N VAL A 34 -15.94 8.31 0.50
CA VAL A 34 -14.70 8.95 0.04
C VAL A 34 -15.02 10.17 -0.81
N SER A 35 -15.91 10.01 -1.78
CA SER A 35 -16.29 11.06 -2.70
C SER A 35 -17.65 10.78 -3.33
N ARG A 36 -18.41 11.86 -3.62
CA ARG A 36 -19.62 11.78 -4.44
C ARG A 36 -19.36 11.90 -5.95
N ASP A 37 -18.10 12.03 -6.33
CA ASP A 37 -17.68 12.07 -7.72
C ASP A 37 -17.74 10.64 -8.30
N GLU A 38 -18.63 10.42 -9.27
CA GLU A 38 -18.87 9.13 -9.92
C GLU A 38 -17.62 8.59 -10.67
N GLU A 39 -16.66 9.45 -11.00
CA GLU A 39 -15.41 9.02 -11.62
C GLU A 39 -14.40 8.41 -10.62
N VAL A 40 -14.62 8.58 -9.32
CA VAL A 40 -13.79 7.91 -8.30
C VAL A 40 -14.01 6.40 -8.35
N GLY A 41 -12.91 5.66 -8.45
CA GLY A 41 -12.92 4.20 -8.57
C GLY A 41 -12.94 3.65 -10.00
N LEU A 42 -12.94 4.51 -11.02
CA LEU A 42 -12.91 4.08 -12.42
C LEU A 42 -11.50 3.97 -13.01
N HIS A 43 -10.51 4.68 -12.46
CA HIS A 43 -9.19 4.87 -13.09
C HIS A 43 -8.02 4.16 -12.39
N SER A 44 -8.26 3.41 -11.32
CA SER A 44 -7.20 2.64 -10.66
C SER A 44 -6.56 1.60 -11.58
N ARG A 45 -7.35 1.00 -12.48
CA ARG A 45 -6.83 0.06 -13.50
C ARG A 45 -5.97 0.77 -14.53
N ASP A 46 -6.31 1.99 -14.93
CA ASP A 46 -5.51 2.80 -15.85
C ASP A 46 -4.17 3.16 -15.20
N THR A 47 -4.19 3.52 -13.91
CA THR A 47 -2.98 3.76 -13.11
C THR A 47 -2.10 2.51 -13.03
N LEU A 48 -2.68 1.35 -12.78
CA LEU A 48 -1.93 0.09 -12.76
C LEU A 48 -1.38 -0.24 -14.15
N CYS A 49 -2.16 -0.07 -15.21
CA CYS A 49 -1.71 -0.25 -16.60
C CYS A 49 -0.53 0.67 -16.95
N PHE A 50 -0.59 1.94 -16.57
CA PHE A 50 0.54 2.87 -16.73
C PHE A 50 1.79 2.36 -16.01
N ILE A 51 1.67 1.92 -14.75
CA ILE A 51 2.82 1.38 -14.00
C ILE A 51 3.41 0.17 -14.71
N LEU A 52 2.57 -0.78 -15.15
CA LEU A 52 3.03 -2.04 -15.73
C LEU A 52 3.59 -1.88 -17.14
N ASN A 53 2.97 -1.04 -17.98
CA ASN A 53 3.25 -1.00 -19.41
C ASN A 53 4.16 0.18 -19.82
N GLU A 54 4.28 1.20 -18.98
CA GLU A 54 5.09 2.37 -19.28
C GLU A 54 6.22 2.57 -18.25
N LEU A 55 5.90 2.66 -16.95
CA LEU A 55 6.89 2.97 -15.93
C LEU A 55 7.88 1.82 -15.71
N LEU A 56 7.39 0.61 -15.45
CA LEU A 56 8.27 -0.55 -15.19
C LEU A 56 9.18 -0.91 -16.37
N PRO A 57 8.74 -0.90 -17.64
CA PRO A 57 9.64 -1.12 -18.77
C PRO A 57 10.77 -0.10 -18.87
N VAL A 58 10.50 1.17 -18.63
CA VAL A 58 11.54 2.22 -18.60
C VAL A 58 12.54 1.97 -17.48
N LEU A 59 12.07 1.64 -16.27
CA LEU A 59 12.94 1.33 -15.13
C LEU A 59 13.79 0.09 -15.40
N ARG A 60 13.19 -0.98 -15.93
CA ARG A 60 13.90 -2.23 -16.27
C ARG A 60 14.95 -2.03 -17.34
N SER A 61 14.66 -1.22 -18.36
CA SER A 61 15.62 -0.87 -19.40
C SER A 61 16.84 -0.13 -18.84
N ARG A 62 16.64 0.74 -17.84
CA ARG A 62 17.70 1.59 -17.28
C ARG A 62 18.49 0.90 -16.15
N TYR A 63 17.85 0.07 -15.34
CA TYR A 63 18.42 -0.45 -14.09
C TYR A 63 18.44 -1.99 -14.03
N GLY A 64 17.98 -2.67 -15.07
CA GLY A 64 17.86 -4.12 -15.10
C GLY A 64 16.60 -4.63 -14.39
N ASN A 65 16.45 -5.94 -14.32
CA ASN A 65 15.28 -6.60 -13.73
C ASN A 65 15.42 -6.70 -12.20
N LEU A 66 15.28 -5.57 -11.52
CA LEU A 66 15.31 -5.51 -10.06
C LEU A 66 13.97 -5.96 -9.46
N PRO A 67 13.96 -6.53 -8.23
CA PRO A 67 12.73 -6.78 -7.48
C PRO A 67 11.96 -5.48 -7.25
N CYS A 68 10.65 -5.49 -7.52
CA CYS A 68 9.81 -4.30 -7.42
C CYS A 68 8.98 -4.33 -6.14
N ILE A 69 9.01 -3.25 -5.37
CA ILE A 69 8.16 -3.01 -4.21
C ILE A 69 7.17 -1.93 -4.60
N ILE A 70 5.87 -2.19 -4.42
CA ILE A 70 4.84 -1.15 -4.52
C ILE A 70 4.46 -0.69 -3.12
N GLY A 71 4.18 0.60 -2.95
CA GLY A 71 3.77 1.09 -1.65
C GLY A 71 3.32 2.53 -1.66
N GLY A 72 2.75 2.94 -0.54
CA GLY A 72 2.27 4.30 -0.35
C GLY A 72 1.61 4.50 1.01
N TYR A 73 1.12 5.72 1.20
CA TYR A 73 0.40 6.17 2.38
C TYR A 73 -1.09 6.31 2.08
N SER A 74 -1.96 6.01 3.04
CA SER A 74 -3.41 6.22 2.93
C SER A 74 -4.03 5.54 1.70
N LEU A 75 -4.60 6.28 0.76
CA LEU A 75 -5.10 5.75 -0.53
C LEU A 75 -3.98 5.11 -1.36
N GLY A 76 -2.74 5.61 -1.28
CA GLY A 76 -1.59 4.97 -1.92
C GLY A 76 -1.27 3.60 -1.33
N GLY A 77 -1.46 3.41 -0.02
CA GLY A 77 -1.32 2.12 0.64
C GLY A 77 -2.44 1.14 0.28
N LEU A 78 -3.68 1.63 0.17
CA LEU A 78 -4.82 0.88 -0.34
C LEU A 78 -4.58 0.41 -1.78
N PHE A 79 -4.18 1.33 -2.67
CA PHE A 79 -3.86 1.02 -4.06
C PHE A 79 -2.75 -0.03 -4.17
N ALA A 80 -1.70 0.09 -3.36
CA ALA A 80 -0.59 -0.86 -3.36
C ALA A 80 -1.04 -2.29 -2.98
N LEU A 81 -1.90 -2.42 -1.97
CA LEU A 81 -2.48 -3.70 -1.58
C LEU A 81 -3.42 -4.28 -2.65
N TRP A 82 -4.20 -3.43 -3.30
CA TRP A 82 -5.06 -3.81 -4.41
C TRP A 82 -4.23 -4.23 -5.63
N ALA A 83 -3.28 -3.42 -6.07
CA ALA A 83 -2.44 -3.70 -7.23
C ALA A 83 -1.67 -5.02 -7.08
N ALA A 84 -1.15 -5.32 -5.89
CA ALA A 84 -0.44 -6.56 -5.62
C ALA A 84 -1.35 -7.81 -5.51
N ARG A 85 -2.68 -7.64 -5.62
CA ARG A 85 -3.65 -8.72 -5.82
C ARG A 85 -4.04 -8.88 -7.29
N GLU A 86 -3.90 -7.82 -8.09
CA GLU A 86 -4.21 -7.84 -9.52
C GLU A 86 -3.04 -8.36 -10.39
N THR A 87 -1.81 -8.30 -9.88
CA THR A 87 -0.60 -8.69 -10.63
C THR A 87 0.53 -9.18 -9.71
N ASP A 88 1.35 -10.11 -10.22
CA ASP A 88 2.58 -10.62 -9.58
C ASP A 88 3.83 -9.77 -9.90
N ALA A 89 3.67 -8.63 -10.56
CA ALA A 89 4.78 -7.74 -10.91
C ALA A 89 5.53 -7.19 -9.69
N PHE A 90 4.90 -7.20 -8.52
CA PHE A 90 5.44 -6.67 -7.27
C PHE A 90 5.78 -7.81 -6.30
N CYS A 91 7.02 -7.85 -5.83
CA CYS A 91 7.45 -8.87 -4.88
C CYS A 91 7.11 -8.53 -3.42
N ALA A 92 6.83 -7.26 -3.12
CA ALA A 92 6.50 -6.78 -1.78
C ALA A 92 5.52 -5.59 -1.81
N VAL A 93 4.77 -5.44 -0.72
CA VAL A 93 3.85 -4.32 -0.49
C VAL A 93 4.24 -3.53 0.75
N ALA A 94 4.43 -2.22 0.61
CA ALA A 94 4.71 -1.28 1.69
C ALA A 94 3.48 -0.37 1.91
N ALA A 95 2.50 -0.84 2.70
CA ALA A 95 1.25 -0.13 2.95
C ALA A 95 1.28 0.60 4.31
N ALA A 96 1.55 1.90 4.28
CA ALA A 96 1.56 2.74 5.48
C ALA A 96 0.20 3.41 5.68
N SER A 97 -0.43 3.18 6.83
CA SER A 97 -1.77 3.69 7.20
C SER A 97 -2.80 3.58 6.06
N PRO A 98 -2.95 2.39 5.43
CA PRO A 98 -3.79 2.22 4.25
C PRO A 98 -5.27 2.43 4.55
N SER A 99 -6.01 3.05 3.63
CA SER A 99 -7.45 3.38 3.77
C SER A 99 -8.36 2.16 3.63
N LEU A 100 -8.19 1.11 4.44
CA LEU A 100 -8.92 -0.17 4.34
C LEU A 100 -10.36 -0.11 4.87
N TRP A 101 -10.81 1.04 5.36
CA TRP A 101 -12.17 1.27 5.84
C TRP A 101 -13.21 1.45 4.72
N ILE A 102 -12.79 1.49 3.46
CA ILE A 102 -13.69 1.57 2.30
C ILE A 102 -14.61 0.35 2.22
N GLU A 103 -15.82 0.58 1.74
CA GLU A 103 -16.80 -0.49 1.62
C GLU A 103 -16.33 -1.59 0.66
N GLY A 104 -16.58 -2.84 1.03
CA GLY A 104 -16.24 -4.01 0.21
C GLY A 104 -14.77 -4.45 0.30
N TRP A 105 -13.85 -3.67 0.89
CA TRP A 105 -12.43 -4.04 0.93
C TRP A 105 -12.18 -5.43 1.51
N MET A 106 -12.74 -5.75 2.66
CA MET A 106 -12.49 -7.04 3.31
C MET A 106 -13.03 -8.23 2.51
N LEU A 107 -14.18 -8.07 1.85
CA LEU A 107 -14.73 -9.11 0.95
C LEU A 107 -13.82 -9.31 -0.27
N TYR A 108 -13.34 -8.22 -0.84
CA TYR A 108 -12.40 -8.28 -1.95
C TYR A 108 -11.09 -8.97 -1.54
N ALA A 109 -10.49 -8.57 -0.42
CA ALA A 109 -9.24 -9.12 0.07
C ALA A 109 -9.32 -10.63 0.39
N GLN A 110 -10.47 -11.10 0.89
CA GLN A 110 -10.73 -12.53 1.11
C GLN A 110 -10.83 -13.33 -0.19
N ALA A 111 -11.43 -12.74 -1.23
CA ALA A 111 -11.62 -13.40 -2.51
C ALA A 111 -10.37 -13.36 -3.42
N HIS A 112 -9.46 -12.41 -3.20
CA HIS A 112 -8.29 -12.19 -4.04
C HIS A 112 -7.01 -12.30 -3.20
N PRO A 113 -6.31 -13.45 -3.21
CA PRO A 113 -5.06 -13.63 -2.49
C PRO A 113 -3.99 -12.64 -2.93
N LEU A 114 -3.11 -12.24 -2.00
CA LEU A 114 -1.97 -11.40 -2.33
C LEU A 114 -0.98 -12.19 -3.18
N LEU A 115 -0.54 -11.62 -4.30
CA LEU A 115 0.45 -12.24 -5.19
C LEU A 115 1.90 -11.89 -4.82
N ALA A 116 2.09 -10.84 -4.00
CA ALA A 116 3.39 -10.48 -3.46
C ALA A 116 3.85 -11.46 -2.37
N LYS A 117 5.17 -11.59 -2.20
CA LYS A 117 5.79 -12.53 -1.25
C LYS A 117 5.84 -12.01 0.18
N CYS A 118 5.77 -10.69 0.37
CA CYS A 118 5.71 -10.09 1.70
C CYS A 118 4.91 -8.78 1.69
N ALA A 119 4.37 -8.43 2.86
CA ALA A 119 3.57 -7.23 3.04
C ALA A 119 3.83 -6.59 4.41
N TYR A 120 4.05 -5.28 4.40
CA TYR A 120 4.10 -4.44 5.58
C TYR A 120 2.82 -3.63 5.69
N LEU A 121 2.22 -3.68 6.86
CA LEU A 121 1.11 -2.81 7.25
C LEU A 121 1.53 -1.92 8.41
N SER A 122 1.04 -0.71 8.47
CA SER A 122 1.11 0.10 9.68
C SER A 122 -0.14 0.93 9.89
N LEU A 123 -0.34 1.38 11.14
CA LEU A 123 -1.40 2.30 11.50
C LEU A 123 -0.95 3.19 12.66
N GLY A 124 -1.45 4.41 12.75
CA GLY A 124 -1.32 5.22 13.95
C GLY A 124 -2.26 4.74 15.05
N ASP A 125 -1.78 4.69 16.31
CA ASP A 125 -2.53 4.18 17.47
C ASP A 125 -3.77 5.03 17.84
N ARG A 126 -3.91 6.21 17.24
CA ARG A 126 -5.07 7.11 17.41
C ARG A 126 -5.92 7.27 16.15
N GLU A 127 -5.63 6.57 15.06
CA GLU A 127 -6.41 6.70 13.82
C GLU A 127 -7.83 6.15 13.97
N GLU A 128 -8.02 5.12 14.78
CA GLU A 128 -9.35 4.56 15.09
C GLU A 128 -10.19 5.46 16.03
N HIS A 129 -9.61 6.51 16.63
CA HIS A 129 -10.30 7.45 17.51
C HIS A 129 -10.78 8.71 16.75
N CYS A 130 -11.34 8.53 15.57
CA CYS A 130 -11.84 9.63 14.74
C CYS A 130 -13.35 9.87 14.93
N ARG A 131 -13.86 11.02 14.43
CA ARG A 131 -15.29 11.36 14.52
C ARG A 131 -16.15 10.65 13.48
N ASN A 132 -15.55 10.22 12.38
CA ASN A 132 -16.28 9.55 11.30
C ASN A 132 -16.40 8.05 11.64
N GLN A 133 -17.61 7.57 11.88
CA GLN A 133 -17.88 6.19 12.29
C GLN A 133 -17.34 5.12 11.32
N ARG A 134 -17.32 5.39 10.01
CA ARG A 134 -16.74 4.45 9.04
C ARG A 134 -15.22 4.42 9.13
N MET A 135 -14.58 5.59 9.20
CA MET A 135 -13.13 5.68 9.32
C MET A 135 -12.61 5.12 10.65
N CYS A 136 -13.39 5.20 11.75
CA CYS A 136 -13.01 4.60 13.04
C CYS A 136 -12.82 3.09 12.97
N ARG A 137 -13.40 2.40 11.97
CA ARG A 137 -13.23 0.95 11.76
C ARG A 137 -11.86 0.59 11.21
N ILE A 138 -11.02 1.57 10.90
CA ILE A 138 -9.70 1.34 10.26
C ILE A 138 -8.84 0.39 11.09
N GLY A 139 -8.85 0.50 12.42
CA GLY A 139 -8.10 -0.39 13.29
C GLY A 139 -8.50 -1.86 13.12
N ASP A 140 -9.79 -2.15 13.10
CA ASP A 140 -10.32 -3.50 12.88
C ASP A 140 -10.02 -3.99 11.47
N CYS A 141 -10.21 -3.12 10.44
CA CYS A 141 -9.92 -3.48 9.06
C CYS A 141 -8.45 -3.86 8.86
N VAL A 142 -7.52 -3.11 9.44
CA VAL A 142 -6.08 -3.39 9.32
C VAL A 142 -5.68 -4.65 10.09
N ARG A 143 -6.28 -4.92 11.25
CA ARG A 143 -6.07 -6.18 12.00
C ARG A 143 -6.56 -7.39 11.18
N LEU A 144 -7.78 -7.31 10.62
CA LEU A 144 -8.34 -8.37 9.78
C LEU A 144 -7.52 -8.59 8.51
N GLU A 145 -7.08 -7.53 7.84
CA GLU A 145 -6.18 -7.62 6.69
C GLU A 145 -4.88 -8.34 7.06
N HIS A 146 -4.28 -7.98 8.19
CA HIS A 146 -3.06 -8.64 8.67
C HIS A 146 -3.28 -10.13 8.96
N GLU A 147 -4.41 -10.50 9.57
CA GLU A 147 -4.75 -11.91 9.79
C GLU A 147 -4.91 -12.69 8.49
N LEU A 148 -5.56 -12.09 7.46
CA LEU A 148 -5.64 -12.69 6.12
C LEU A 148 -4.24 -12.91 5.52
N LEU A 149 -3.36 -11.91 5.63
CA LEU A 149 -1.99 -12.02 5.14
C LEU A 149 -1.19 -13.08 5.89
N ARG A 150 -1.37 -13.23 7.20
CA ARG A 150 -0.74 -14.30 8.01
C ARG A 150 -1.19 -15.72 7.61
N MET A 151 -2.39 -15.86 7.10
CA MET A 151 -2.87 -17.16 6.57
C MET A 151 -2.29 -17.49 5.19
N GLN A 152 -1.88 -16.47 4.42
CA GLN A 152 -1.38 -16.62 3.04
C GLN A 152 0.14 -16.66 2.97
N LEU A 153 0.82 -15.90 3.82
CA LEU A 153 2.26 -15.69 3.78
C LEU A 153 2.96 -16.43 4.94
N VAL A 154 4.24 -16.69 4.78
CA VAL A 154 5.08 -17.11 5.90
C VAL A 154 5.06 -16.01 6.96
N GLU A 155 4.97 -16.37 8.24
CA GLU A 155 4.79 -15.45 9.37
C GLU A 155 5.82 -14.29 9.37
N SER A 156 7.06 -14.58 9.04
CA SER A 156 8.12 -13.57 8.94
C SER A 156 7.95 -12.59 7.76
N ASN A 157 7.05 -12.87 6.81
CA ASN A 157 6.85 -12.11 5.59
C ASN A 157 5.66 -11.14 5.66
N THR A 158 5.01 -11.05 6.81
CA THR A 158 4.01 -10.01 7.06
C THR A 158 4.23 -9.38 8.43
N THR A 159 3.84 -8.11 8.57
CA THR A 159 3.89 -7.39 9.85
C THR A 159 2.82 -6.31 9.89
N LEU A 160 2.32 -6.02 11.09
CA LEU A 160 1.49 -4.86 11.39
C LEU A 160 2.18 -4.02 12.46
N GLN A 161 2.64 -2.84 12.07
CA GLN A 161 3.34 -1.90 12.95
C GLN A 161 2.40 -0.80 13.43
N TRP A 162 2.23 -0.67 14.73
CA TRP A 162 1.56 0.48 15.34
C TRP A 162 2.54 1.62 15.55
N ASN A 163 2.15 2.83 15.14
CA ASN A 163 2.94 4.04 15.31
C ASN A 163 2.22 5.00 16.29
N PRO A 164 2.94 5.81 17.07
CA PRO A 164 2.30 6.85 17.86
C PRO A 164 1.56 7.85 16.96
N GLY A 165 0.38 8.32 17.39
CA GLY A 165 -0.31 9.43 16.75
C GLY A 165 -1.47 9.06 15.83
N GLY A 166 -2.02 10.09 15.18
CA GLY A 166 -3.14 9.99 14.24
C GLY A 166 -2.69 9.74 12.81
N HIS A 167 -3.60 10.01 11.86
CA HIS A 167 -3.37 9.78 10.44
C HIS A 167 -2.36 10.74 9.82
N PHE A 168 -2.20 11.94 10.34
CA PHE A 168 -1.34 13.00 9.79
C PHE A 168 -0.18 13.32 10.73
N GLY A 169 0.96 13.72 10.16
CA GLY A 169 2.12 14.25 10.87
C GLY A 169 3.43 13.49 10.70
N GLU A 170 3.39 12.20 10.35
CA GLU A 170 4.60 11.36 10.19
C GLU A 170 4.56 10.48 8.93
N GLU A 171 3.82 10.90 7.91
CA GLU A 171 3.54 10.12 6.69
C GLU A 171 4.83 9.67 6.00
N ALA A 172 5.80 10.57 5.89
CA ALA A 172 7.08 10.30 5.24
C ALA A 172 7.92 9.26 6.01
N GLU A 173 7.92 9.35 7.35
CA GLU A 173 8.66 8.42 8.20
C GLU A 173 8.03 7.03 8.19
N ARG A 174 6.69 6.94 8.33
CA ARG A 174 5.95 5.69 8.30
C ARG A 174 6.10 4.98 6.94
N THR A 175 6.03 5.75 5.85
CA THR A 175 6.26 5.24 4.50
C THR A 175 7.70 4.75 4.32
N ALA A 176 8.70 5.49 4.80
CA ALA A 176 10.09 5.08 4.74
C ALA A 176 10.34 3.78 5.53
N LYS A 177 9.77 3.64 6.73
CA LYS A 177 9.83 2.39 7.53
C LYS A 177 9.23 1.20 6.78
N ALA A 178 8.09 1.40 6.12
CA ALA A 178 7.42 0.37 5.34
C ALA A 178 8.29 -0.15 4.20
N PHE A 179 8.85 0.75 3.40
CA PHE A 179 9.75 0.37 2.30
C PHE A 179 11.05 -0.27 2.82
N ALA A 180 11.66 0.27 3.88
CA ALA A 180 12.87 -0.29 4.45
C ALA A 180 12.65 -1.73 4.96
N TRP A 181 11.53 -1.99 5.62
CA TRP A 181 11.18 -3.33 6.06
C TRP A 181 11.04 -4.29 4.88
N CYS A 182 10.29 -3.91 3.83
CA CYS A 182 10.14 -4.71 2.61
C CYS A 182 11.49 -4.98 1.95
N MET A 183 12.35 -3.96 1.78
CA MET A 183 13.69 -4.10 1.19
C MET A 183 14.57 -5.09 1.96
N ASN A 184 14.45 -5.15 3.28
CA ASN A 184 15.21 -6.11 4.10
C ASN A 184 14.68 -7.55 3.96
N ARG A 185 13.39 -7.73 3.62
CA ARG A 185 12.77 -9.06 3.44
C ARG A 185 13.01 -9.68 2.07
N ILE A 186 13.06 -8.87 1.02
CA ILE A 186 13.26 -9.39 -0.35
C ILE A 186 14.72 -9.77 -0.68
N LYS A 187 15.67 -9.53 0.23
CA LYS A 187 17.09 -9.89 0.08
C LYS A 187 17.41 -11.33 0.42
N GLY A 188 16.56 -12.00 1.14
CA GLY A 188 16.68 -13.43 1.49
C GLY A 188 16.05 -14.28 0.41
#